data_4cff5d1cea977966582c144281cf52dd
#
_entry.id   4cff5d1cea977966582c144281cf52dd
#
_cell.length_a   1.000
_cell.length_b   1.000
_cell.length_c   1.000
_cell.angle_alpha   90.00
_cell.angle_beta   90.00
_cell.angle_gamma   90.00
#
_symmetry.space_group_name_H-M   'P 1'
#
loop_
_entity.id
_entity.type
_entity.pdbx_description
1 polymer ?
#
loop_
_entity_poly.entity_id
_entity_poly.type
_entity_poly.pdbx_seq_one_letter_code
_entity_poly.pdbx_strand_id
1 'polypeptide(L)'
;MRIAIGADHGGFELKNKIFDYLSKLEDIEVSDFGTYSTDAVDYPDIAFMVSIEVAKGNYDYGILIDGIGIGSAMAAGKVKGILPATCNNVTTSKAAREHDNANVLVMGSGIVGLLLAKEIVNNFIRTPFGGGRHERRINKILKFEDANNKVEIEKFSEKPKKILTKDDVLYAIRNGGGVVYIDKNAIITPLAKEFADEKKVRIIKR
;
A
#
# COMPACT_ATOMS: atom_id res chain seq x y z
N MET A 1 4.82 -3.96 20.62
CA MET A 1 4.96 -3.81 19.16
C MET A 1 3.58 -3.99 18.52
N ARG A 2 3.16 -3.05 17.63
CA ARG A 2 1.84 -3.11 16.98
C ARG A 2 1.98 -3.59 15.53
N ILE A 3 1.19 -4.58 15.14
CA ILE A 3 1.25 -5.20 13.82
C ILE A 3 -0.13 -5.15 13.16
N ALA A 4 -0.22 -4.62 11.95
CA ALA A 4 -1.39 -4.70 11.09
C ALA A 4 -1.25 -5.93 10.17
N ILE A 5 -2.23 -6.84 10.17
CA ILE A 5 -2.22 -7.99 9.27
C ILE A 5 -3.44 -7.96 8.36
N GLY A 6 -3.25 -8.30 7.08
CA GLY A 6 -4.34 -8.41 6.12
C GLY A 6 -4.03 -9.45 5.05
N ALA A 7 -5.07 -9.95 4.39
CA ALA A 7 -4.93 -10.90 3.30
C ALA A 7 -6.08 -10.76 2.30
N ASP A 8 -5.88 -11.15 1.05
CA ASP A 8 -6.98 -11.47 0.16
C ASP A 8 -7.58 -12.86 0.47
N HIS A 9 -8.55 -13.27 -0.32
CA HIS A 9 -9.21 -14.58 -0.17
C HIS A 9 -8.23 -15.76 -0.30
N GLY A 10 -7.18 -15.64 -1.13
CA GLY A 10 -6.15 -16.68 -1.27
C GLY A 10 -5.25 -16.80 -0.04
N GLY A 11 -5.04 -15.69 0.68
CA GLY A 11 -4.23 -15.63 1.91
C GLY A 11 -5.01 -15.85 3.20
N PHE A 12 -6.34 -15.88 3.17
CA PHE A 12 -7.22 -15.86 4.33
C PHE A 12 -6.88 -16.90 5.41
N GLU A 13 -6.73 -18.17 5.02
CA GLU A 13 -6.46 -19.24 5.99
C GLU A 13 -5.08 -19.09 6.65
N LEU A 14 -4.05 -18.72 5.87
CA LEU A 14 -2.72 -18.52 6.41
C LEU A 14 -2.68 -17.28 7.31
N LYS A 15 -3.37 -16.21 6.93
CA LYS A 15 -3.52 -15.01 7.75
C LYS A 15 -4.08 -15.33 9.13
N ASN A 16 -5.18 -16.06 9.21
CA ASN A 16 -5.80 -16.41 10.50
C ASN A 16 -4.82 -17.22 11.39
N LYS A 17 -4.10 -18.19 10.83
CA LYS A 17 -3.11 -18.97 11.56
C LYS A 17 -1.91 -18.14 12.05
N ILE A 18 -1.50 -17.12 11.28
CA ILE A 18 -0.45 -16.18 11.68
C ILE A 18 -0.99 -15.18 12.71
N PHE A 19 -2.21 -14.71 12.55
CA PHE A 19 -2.87 -13.86 13.55
C PHE A 19 -2.95 -14.56 14.91
N ASP A 20 -3.41 -15.83 14.94
CA ASP A 20 -3.48 -16.65 16.15
C ASP A 20 -2.09 -16.89 16.78
N TYR A 21 -1.06 -17.00 15.94
CA TYR A 21 0.31 -17.13 16.41
C TYR A 21 0.81 -15.85 17.07
N LEU A 22 0.62 -14.69 16.41
CA LEU A 22 1.04 -13.38 16.91
C LEU A 22 0.29 -12.96 18.18
N SER A 23 -1.01 -13.25 18.25
CA SER A 23 -1.85 -12.93 19.42
C SER A 23 -1.46 -13.64 20.71
N LYS A 24 -0.62 -14.69 20.62
CA LYS A 24 -0.08 -15.42 21.77
C LYS A 24 1.24 -14.87 22.30
N LEU A 25 1.82 -13.89 21.60
CA LEU A 25 3.08 -13.27 21.99
C LEU A 25 2.78 -12.03 22.85
N GLU A 26 3.24 -12.05 24.10
CA GLU A 26 2.90 -11.02 25.10
C GLU A 26 3.34 -9.59 24.71
N ASP A 27 4.39 -9.48 23.90
CA ASP A 27 4.95 -8.20 23.46
C ASP A 27 4.40 -7.68 22.13
N ILE A 28 3.37 -8.34 21.59
CA ILE A 28 2.75 -8.01 20.29
C ILE A 28 1.26 -7.71 20.46
N GLU A 29 0.84 -6.61 19.88
CA GLU A 29 -0.55 -6.26 19.62
C GLU A 29 -0.80 -6.38 18.11
N VAL A 30 -1.63 -7.33 17.70
CA VAL A 30 -1.96 -7.55 16.29
C VAL A 30 -3.40 -7.18 16.00
N SER A 31 -3.63 -6.46 14.88
CA SER A 31 -4.96 -6.07 14.39
C SER A 31 -5.21 -6.65 13.01
N ASP A 32 -6.38 -7.24 12.80
CA ASP A 32 -6.81 -7.86 11.54
C ASP A 32 -7.56 -6.84 10.66
N PHE A 33 -7.05 -6.61 9.46
CA PHE A 33 -7.60 -5.72 8.44
C PHE A 33 -8.37 -6.44 7.33
N GLY A 34 -8.71 -7.70 7.52
CA GLY A 34 -9.44 -8.53 6.55
C GLY A 34 -8.49 -9.28 5.58
N THR A 35 -9.05 -10.02 4.59
CA THR A 35 -10.48 -10.33 4.50
C THR A 35 -10.93 -11.26 5.63
N TYR A 36 -12.26 -11.39 5.80
CA TYR A 36 -12.87 -12.20 6.87
C TYR A 36 -13.58 -13.45 6.34
N SER A 37 -13.47 -13.73 5.05
CA SER A 37 -14.00 -14.92 4.39
C SER A 37 -13.11 -15.36 3.22
N THR A 38 -13.45 -16.49 2.61
CA THR A 38 -12.83 -16.99 1.38
C THR A 38 -13.47 -16.43 0.11
N ASP A 39 -14.43 -15.52 0.22
CA ASP A 39 -15.04 -14.84 -0.93
C ASP A 39 -14.01 -13.96 -1.63
N ALA A 40 -14.11 -13.89 -2.96
CA ALA A 40 -13.18 -13.14 -3.77
C ALA A 40 -13.20 -11.64 -3.41
N VAL A 41 -12.02 -11.11 -3.08
CA VAL A 41 -11.78 -9.68 -2.83
C VAL A 41 -10.55 -9.21 -3.59
N ASP A 42 -10.51 -7.94 -3.87
CA ASP A 42 -9.37 -7.31 -4.53
C ASP A 42 -8.22 -7.07 -3.54
N TYR A 43 -7.10 -7.76 -3.72
CA TYR A 43 -5.93 -7.63 -2.85
C TYR A 43 -5.43 -6.19 -2.66
N PRO A 44 -5.52 -5.27 -3.66
CA PRO A 44 -5.03 -3.90 -3.48
C PRO A 44 -5.75 -3.16 -2.36
N ASP A 45 -7.05 -3.38 -2.17
CA ASP A 45 -7.83 -2.68 -1.14
C ASP A 45 -7.31 -3.03 0.25
N ILE A 46 -7.05 -4.31 0.51
CA ILE A 46 -6.48 -4.78 1.78
C ILE A 46 -5.05 -4.27 1.94
N ALA A 47 -4.25 -4.35 0.86
CA ALA A 47 -2.86 -3.88 0.89
C ALA A 47 -2.76 -2.38 1.20
N PHE A 48 -3.66 -1.55 0.64
CA PHE A 48 -3.72 -0.12 0.94
C PHE A 48 -4.14 0.14 2.38
N MET A 49 -5.16 -0.56 2.91
CA MET A 49 -5.59 -0.37 4.30
C MET A 49 -4.45 -0.62 5.28
N VAL A 50 -3.77 -1.75 5.19
CA VAL A 50 -2.63 -2.10 6.05
C VAL A 50 -1.49 -1.10 5.88
N SER A 51 -1.11 -0.79 4.65
CA SER A 51 0.03 0.07 4.34
C SER A 51 -0.18 1.50 4.79
N ILE A 52 -1.38 2.05 4.64
CA ILE A 52 -1.72 3.41 5.09
C ILE A 52 -1.59 3.52 6.62
N GLU A 53 -2.02 2.52 7.36
CA GLU A 53 -1.94 2.54 8.82
C GLU A 53 -0.50 2.42 9.33
N VAL A 54 0.34 1.64 8.64
CA VAL A 54 1.79 1.61 8.90
C VAL A 54 2.44 2.95 8.54
N ALA A 55 2.11 3.54 7.40
CA ALA A 55 2.65 4.83 6.97
C ALA A 55 2.30 5.98 7.92
N LYS A 56 1.11 5.94 8.57
CA LYS A 56 0.70 6.89 9.60
C LYS A 56 1.43 6.69 10.94
N GLY A 57 2.17 5.60 11.12
CA GLY A 57 2.81 5.23 12.39
C GLY A 57 1.85 4.66 13.43
N ASN A 58 0.62 4.28 13.04
CA ASN A 58 -0.34 3.61 13.92
C ASN A 58 0.09 2.18 14.23
N TYR A 59 0.86 1.55 13.32
CA TYR A 59 1.46 0.23 13.46
C TYR A 59 2.94 0.28 13.12
N ASP A 60 3.72 -0.55 13.81
CA ASP A 60 5.16 -0.64 13.61
C ASP A 60 5.50 -1.42 12.32
N TYR A 61 4.70 -2.45 12.03
CA TYR A 61 4.84 -3.28 10.83
C TYR A 61 3.49 -3.68 10.25
N GLY A 62 3.50 -3.91 8.92
CA GLY A 62 2.42 -4.55 8.19
C GLY A 62 2.79 -5.98 7.78
N ILE A 63 1.79 -6.87 7.73
CA ILE A 63 1.89 -8.22 7.15
C ILE A 63 0.76 -8.38 6.14
N LEU A 64 1.11 -8.69 4.91
CA LEU A 64 0.17 -8.94 3.82
C LEU A 64 0.34 -10.37 3.30
N ILE A 65 -0.76 -11.07 3.08
CA ILE A 65 -0.74 -12.43 2.56
C ILE A 65 -1.74 -12.54 1.40
N ASP A 66 -1.25 -12.87 0.23
CA ASP A 66 -2.08 -13.22 -0.93
C ASP A 66 -1.68 -14.60 -1.47
N GLY A 67 -2.21 -14.99 -2.63
CA GLY A 67 -1.90 -16.31 -3.20
C GLY A 67 -0.41 -16.50 -3.50
N ILE A 68 0.30 -15.47 -3.98
CA ILE A 68 1.70 -15.54 -4.47
C ILE A 68 2.63 -14.53 -3.77
N GLY A 69 2.10 -13.46 -3.18
CA GLY A 69 2.85 -12.42 -2.48
C GLY A 69 3.41 -11.32 -3.40
N ILE A 70 2.99 -11.25 -4.65
CA ILE A 70 3.50 -10.25 -5.62
C ILE A 70 2.57 -9.06 -5.71
N GLY A 71 1.28 -9.30 -5.92
CA GLY A 71 0.30 -8.24 -6.16
C GLY A 71 0.16 -7.29 -4.96
N SER A 72 0.07 -7.84 -3.76
CA SER A 72 0.00 -7.07 -2.52
C SER A 72 1.27 -6.23 -2.28
N ALA A 73 2.45 -6.73 -2.65
CA ALA A 73 3.69 -5.97 -2.57
C ALA A 73 3.69 -4.79 -3.55
N MET A 74 3.20 -5.00 -4.79
CA MET A 74 3.08 -3.93 -5.79
C MET A 74 2.13 -2.82 -5.31
N ALA A 75 0.99 -3.20 -4.72
CA ALA A 75 0.03 -2.25 -4.18
C ALA A 75 0.60 -1.50 -2.97
N ALA A 76 1.14 -2.21 -1.99
CA ALA A 76 1.75 -1.63 -0.79
C ALA A 76 2.84 -0.60 -1.12
N GLY A 77 3.69 -0.89 -2.12
CA GLY A 77 4.75 0.00 -2.59
C GLY A 77 4.26 1.29 -3.28
N LYS A 78 2.94 1.48 -3.45
CA LYS A 78 2.35 2.75 -3.91
C LYS A 78 2.00 3.70 -2.77
N VAL A 79 2.06 3.22 -1.54
CA VAL A 79 1.81 4.05 -0.37
C VAL A 79 3.13 4.67 0.08
N LYS A 80 3.16 6.01 0.16
CA LYS A 80 4.36 6.76 0.53
C LYS A 80 4.94 6.31 1.88
N GLY A 81 6.25 6.10 1.92
CA GLY A 81 6.98 5.65 3.11
C GLY A 81 6.88 4.15 3.37
N ILE A 82 6.22 3.40 2.51
CA ILE A 82 6.13 1.94 2.61
C ILE A 82 7.23 1.28 1.78
N LEU A 83 7.99 0.43 2.46
CA LEU A 83 9.04 -0.40 1.90
C LEU A 83 8.60 -1.87 2.01
N PRO A 84 7.80 -2.37 1.06
CA PRO A 84 7.29 -3.74 1.12
C PRO A 84 8.35 -4.72 0.65
N ALA A 85 8.42 -5.89 1.29
CA ALA A 85 9.30 -6.97 0.88
C ALA A 85 8.54 -8.30 0.78
N THR A 86 8.54 -8.89 -0.41
CA THR A 86 8.05 -10.27 -0.59
C THR A 86 9.11 -11.23 -0.10
N CYS A 87 8.80 -12.01 0.94
CA CYS A 87 9.72 -12.95 1.55
C CYS A 87 9.16 -14.37 1.56
N ASN A 88 9.88 -15.29 0.92
CA ASN A 88 9.50 -16.70 0.82
C ASN A 88 10.43 -17.63 1.62
N ASN A 89 11.37 -17.06 2.35
CA ASN A 89 12.27 -17.78 3.25
C ASN A 89 12.82 -16.84 4.34
N VAL A 90 13.43 -17.42 5.35
CA VAL A 90 13.98 -16.71 6.52
C VAL A 90 15.11 -15.76 6.13
N THR A 91 15.96 -16.13 5.17
CA THR A 91 17.09 -15.30 4.73
C THR A 91 16.62 -13.99 4.10
N THR A 92 15.64 -14.05 3.20
CA THR A 92 15.08 -12.84 2.58
C THR A 92 14.35 -11.97 3.59
N SER A 93 13.62 -12.58 4.52
CA SER A 93 12.93 -11.85 5.60
C SER A 93 13.90 -11.07 6.50
N LYS A 94 14.98 -11.72 6.92
CA LYS A 94 16.03 -11.09 7.72
C LYS A 94 16.72 -9.97 6.93
N ALA A 95 17.12 -10.23 5.69
CA ALA A 95 17.77 -9.25 4.83
C ALA A 95 16.88 -8.03 4.53
N ALA A 96 15.59 -8.24 4.31
CA ALA A 96 14.63 -7.17 4.09
C ALA A 96 14.59 -6.17 5.27
N ARG A 97 14.72 -6.67 6.51
CA ARG A 97 14.80 -5.79 7.67
C ARG A 97 16.18 -5.19 7.85
N GLU A 98 17.22 -6.04 7.88
CA GLU A 98 18.58 -5.62 8.18
C GLU A 98 19.15 -4.64 7.13
N HIS A 99 18.88 -4.89 5.84
CA HIS A 99 19.46 -4.11 4.75
C HIS A 99 18.51 -3.05 4.20
N ASP A 100 17.22 -3.35 4.10
CA ASP A 100 16.28 -2.53 3.33
C ASP A 100 15.25 -1.81 4.22
N ASN A 101 15.31 -2.03 5.54
CA ASN A 101 14.38 -1.43 6.51
C ASN A 101 12.90 -1.63 6.11
N ALA A 102 12.59 -2.78 5.49
CA ALA A 102 11.23 -3.07 5.06
C ALA A 102 10.26 -3.00 6.24
N ASN A 103 9.15 -2.29 6.07
CA ASN A 103 8.13 -2.10 7.10
C ASN A 103 6.82 -2.84 6.80
N VAL A 104 6.71 -3.45 5.61
CA VAL A 104 5.60 -4.33 5.25
C VAL A 104 6.17 -5.64 4.71
N LEU A 105 5.88 -6.74 5.41
CA LEU A 105 6.17 -8.11 4.96
C LEU A 105 5.04 -8.59 4.05
N VAL A 106 5.39 -9.18 2.92
CA VAL A 106 4.42 -9.81 2.02
C VAL A 106 4.78 -11.27 1.81
N MET A 107 3.79 -12.17 1.90
CA MET A 107 3.97 -13.60 1.70
C MET A 107 2.92 -14.18 0.77
N GLY A 108 3.29 -15.21 0.01
CA GLY A 108 2.36 -16.01 -0.79
C GLY A 108 1.91 -17.26 -0.05
N SER A 109 0.60 -17.41 0.19
CA SER A 109 0.03 -18.59 0.87
C SER A 109 0.21 -19.90 0.06
N GLY A 110 0.28 -19.79 -1.27
CA GLY A 110 0.59 -20.91 -2.16
C GLY A 110 2.08 -21.24 -2.27
N ILE A 111 2.94 -20.43 -1.65
CA ILE A 111 4.40 -20.57 -1.72
C ILE A 111 4.99 -21.04 -0.38
N VAL A 112 4.47 -20.50 0.74
CA VAL A 112 5.01 -20.78 2.07
C VAL A 112 4.01 -21.56 2.93
N GLY A 113 4.46 -22.68 3.53
CA GLY A 113 3.67 -23.38 4.52
C GLY A 113 3.72 -22.70 5.89
N LEU A 114 2.78 -23.04 6.77
CA LEU A 114 2.57 -22.39 8.07
C LEU A 114 3.84 -22.31 8.94
N LEU A 115 4.61 -23.40 9.04
CA LEU A 115 5.81 -23.39 9.89
C LEU A 115 6.84 -22.38 9.38
N LEU A 116 7.11 -22.39 8.08
CA LEU A 116 8.01 -21.44 7.45
C LEU A 116 7.48 -20.00 7.54
N ALA A 117 6.19 -19.80 7.37
CA ALA A 117 5.57 -18.46 7.51
C ALA A 117 5.77 -17.89 8.93
N LYS A 118 5.63 -18.70 9.98
CA LYS A 118 5.92 -18.27 11.36
C LYS A 118 7.39 -17.88 11.55
N GLU A 119 8.32 -18.64 10.98
CA GLU A 119 9.75 -18.31 11.04
C GLU A 119 10.06 -17.02 10.27
N ILE A 120 9.49 -16.83 9.08
CA ILE A 120 9.61 -15.61 8.27
C ILE A 120 9.12 -14.41 9.07
N VAL A 121 7.90 -14.48 9.61
CA VAL A 121 7.29 -13.41 10.41
C VAL A 121 8.15 -13.09 11.63
N ASN A 122 8.55 -14.11 12.42
CA ASN A 122 9.35 -13.89 13.61
C ASN A 122 10.70 -13.22 13.29
N ASN A 123 11.39 -13.67 12.25
CA ASN A 123 12.63 -13.03 11.81
C ASN A 123 12.40 -11.60 11.32
N PHE A 124 11.32 -11.35 10.58
CA PHE A 124 10.98 -9.99 10.12
C PHE A 124 10.80 -9.03 11.29
N ILE A 125 9.96 -9.35 12.24
CA ILE A 125 9.61 -8.44 13.34
C ILE A 125 10.71 -8.30 14.40
N ARG A 126 11.67 -9.23 14.48
CA ARG A 126 12.76 -9.24 15.47
C ARG A 126 14.09 -8.74 14.93
N THR A 127 14.27 -8.66 13.61
CA THR A 127 15.54 -8.20 13.03
C THR A 127 15.58 -6.67 13.01
N PRO A 128 16.56 -6.03 13.68
CA PRO A 128 16.74 -4.58 13.63
C PRO A 128 17.30 -4.15 12.27
N PHE A 129 17.10 -2.88 11.94
CA PHE A 129 17.74 -2.26 10.78
C PHE A 129 19.24 -2.05 11.02
N GLY A 130 20.07 -2.45 10.06
CA GLY A 130 21.54 -2.35 10.17
C GLY A 130 22.11 -0.95 9.95
N GLY A 131 21.33 0.01 9.45
CA GLY A 131 21.77 1.40 9.27
C GLY A 131 22.95 1.58 8.34
N GLY A 132 23.74 2.65 8.54
CA GLY A 132 24.98 2.91 7.84
C GLY A 132 24.86 2.98 6.32
N ARG A 133 25.60 2.11 5.60
CA ARG A 133 25.55 2.07 4.13
C ARG A 133 24.15 1.74 3.58
N HIS A 134 23.36 0.97 4.34
CA HIS A 134 22.01 0.58 3.96
C HIS A 134 21.05 1.78 4.09
N GLU A 135 21.12 2.52 5.17
CA GLU A 135 20.35 3.74 5.38
C GLU A 135 20.57 4.77 4.26
N ARG A 136 21.82 4.98 3.85
CA ARG A 136 22.13 5.86 2.72
C ARG A 136 21.43 5.43 1.43
N ARG A 137 21.25 4.12 1.19
CA ARG A 137 20.58 3.58 -0.01
C ARG A 137 19.08 3.75 0.09
N ILE A 138 18.48 3.40 1.23
CA ILE A 138 17.04 3.56 1.49
C ILE A 138 16.64 5.04 1.41
N ASN A 139 17.45 5.95 1.97
CA ASN A 139 17.20 7.39 1.87
C ASN A 139 17.17 7.91 0.42
N LYS A 140 17.84 7.24 -0.53
CA LYS A 140 17.70 7.59 -1.96
C LYS A 140 16.34 7.20 -2.53
N ILE A 141 15.79 6.05 -2.12
CA ILE A 141 14.45 5.60 -2.53
C ILE A 141 13.41 6.57 -1.99
N LEU A 142 13.44 6.88 -0.70
CA LEU A 142 12.50 7.80 -0.06
C LEU A 142 12.59 9.23 -0.65
N LYS A 143 13.80 9.73 -0.95
CA LYS A 143 13.97 11.02 -1.62
C LYS A 143 13.42 11.04 -3.04
N PHE A 144 13.55 9.94 -3.77
CA PHE A 144 12.97 9.82 -5.11
C PHE A 144 11.44 9.81 -5.05
N GLU A 145 10.86 9.12 -4.08
CA GLU A 145 9.44 9.13 -3.81
C GLU A 145 8.93 10.55 -3.50
N ASP A 146 9.62 11.29 -2.62
CA ASP A 146 9.31 12.68 -2.28
C ASP A 146 9.39 13.62 -3.48
N ALA A 147 10.39 13.43 -4.34
CA ALA A 147 10.57 14.24 -5.54
C ALA A 147 9.43 14.00 -6.55
N ASN A 148 9.02 12.74 -6.73
CA ASN A 148 7.93 12.40 -7.64
C ASN A 148 6.58 12.91 -7.12
N ASN A 149 6.33 12.84 -5.82
CA ASN A 149 5.14 13.45 -5.22
C ASN A 149 5.12 14.96 -5.37
N LYS A 150 6.28 15.65 -5.29
CA LYS A 150 6.36 17.10 -5.58
C LYS A 150 6.06 17.42 -7.03
N VAL A 151 6.58 16.63 -7.97
CA VAL A 151 6.31 16.81 -9.40
C VAL A 151 4.82 16.60 -9.71
N GLU A 152 4.16 15.64 -9.06
CA GLU A 152 2.71 15.48 -9.18
C GLU A 152 1.95 16.63 -8.51
N ILE A 153 2.34 17.04 -7.31
CA ILE A 153 1.73 18.17 -6.61
C ILE A 153 1.93 19.49 -7.39
N GLU A 154 3.11 19.72 -7.97
CA GLU A 154 3.35 20.89 -8.81
C GLU A 154 2.55 20.84 -10.11
N LYS A 155 2.39 19.69 -10.74
CA LYS A 155 1.47 19.51 -11.88
C LYS A 155 0.00 19.72 -11.49
N PHE A 156 -0.38 19.40 -10.25
CA PHE A 156 -1.72 19.63 -9.72
C PHE A 156 -1.94 21.05 -9.16
N SER A 157 -0.88 21.75 -8.76
CA SER A 157 -0.92 23.15 -8.38
C SER A 157 -0.91 24.09 -9.60
N GLU A 158 -0.76 23.54 -10.81
CA GLU A 158 -0.89 24.31 -12.02
C GLU A 158 -2.24 25.01 -12.07
N LYS A 159 -2.17 26.33 -12.40
CA LYS A 159 -3.27 27.26 -12.60
C LYS A 159 -4.55 26.56 -13.04
N PRO A 160 -5.70 26.88 -12.45
CA PRO A 160 -6.95 26.23 -12.76
C PRO A 160 -7.14 26.15 -14.28
N LYS A 161 -7.36 24.93 -14.78
CA LYS A 161 -7.39 24.67 -16.23
C LYS A 161 -8.45 25.52 -16.89
N LYS A 162 -8.07 26.20 -17.95
CA LYS A 162 -8.99 27.02 -18.76
C LYS A 162 -9.91 26.17 -19.65
N ILE A 163 -9.57 24.90 -19.87
CA ILE A 163 -10.35 23.94 -20.67
C ILE A 163 -10.35 22.61 -19.94
N LEU A 164 -11.53 22.04 -19.69
CA LEU A 164 -11.71 20.71 -19.16
C LEU A 164 -11.98 19.74 -20.30
N THR A 165 -11.14 18.70 -20.41
CA THR A 165 -11.26 17.63 -21.41
C THR A 165 -11.71 16.33 -20.77
N LYS A 166 -12.11 15.33 -21.60
CA LYS A 166 -12.41 13.98 -21.14
C LYS A 166 -11.24 13.32 -20.40
N ASP A 167 -10.00 13.57 -20.85
CA ASP A 167 -8.80 12.99 -20.25
C ASP A 167 -8.57 13.53 -18.83
N ASP A 168 -8.95 14.77 -18.56
CA ASP A 168 -8.89 15.36 -17.22
C ASP A 168 -9.88 14.68 -16.26
N VAL A 169 -11.07 14.33 -16.76
CA VAL A 169 -12.07 13.58 -15.99
C VAL A 169 -11.60 12.14 -15.74
N LEU A 170 -11.05 11.48 -16.76
CA LEU A 170 -10.45 10.14 -16.64
C LEU A 170 -9.31 10.13 -15.60
N TYR A 171 -8.48 11.16 -15.65
CA TYR A 171 -7.37 11.31 -14.70
C TYR A 171 -7.89 11.43 -13.26
N ALA A 172 -8.91 12.26 -13.02
CA ALA A 172 -9.53 12.42 -11.70
C ALA A 172 -10.10 11.09 -11.16
N ILE A 173 -10.73 10.30 -12.03
CA ILE A 173 -11.26 8.98 -11.65
C ILE A 173 -10.13 8.03 -11.24
N ARG A 174 -9.06 7.95 -12.02
CA ARG A 174 -7.90 7.06 -11.77
C ARG A 174 -7.15 7.38 -10.49
N ASN A 175 -7.21 8.64 -10.04
CA ASN A 175 -6.53 9.10 -8.82
C ASN A 175 -7.48 9.22 -7.61
N GLY A 176 -8.62 8.53 -7.63
CA GLY A 176 -9.52 8.38 -6.48
C GLY A 176 -10.32 9.65 -6.12
N GLY A 177 -10.22 10.70 -6.93
CA GLY A 177 -10.89 11.97 -6.67
C GLY A 177 -12.17 12.13 -7.51
N GLY A 178 -13.32 11.73 -7.04
CA GLY A 178 -14.60 11.98 -7.71
C GLY A 178 -14.97 13.48 -7.91
N VAL A 179 -13.96 14.37 -7.90
CA VAL A 179 -14.11 15.84 -8.03
C VAL A 179 -13.00 16.40 -8.91
N VAL A 180 -13.37 17.28 -9.85
CA VAL A 180 -12.43 18.06 -10.68
C VAL A 180 -12.63 19.55 -10.40
N TYR A 181 -11.53 20.24 -10.09
CA TYR A 181 -11.53 21.70 -9.90
C TYR A 181 -11.09 22.41 -11.18
N ILE A 182 -11.87 23.41 -11.61
CA ILE A 182 -11.58 24.21 -12.80
C ILE A 182 -11.72 25.70 -12.51
N ASP A 183 -11.13 26.56 -13.37
CA ASP A 183 -11.31 28.03 -13.31
C ASP A 183 -12.79 28.39 -13.48
N LYS A 184 -13.21 29.53 -12.87
CA LYS A 184 -14.58 30.04 -13.00
C LYS A 184 -15.00 30.22 -14.46
N ASN A 185 -14.06 30.62 -15.31
CA ASN A 185 -14.27 30.87 -16.72
C ASN A 185 -13.84 29.70 -17.63
N ALA A 186 -13.52 28.53 -17.05
CA ALA A 186 -13.09 27.39 -17.83
C ALA A 186 -14.18 26.88 -18.77
N ILE A 187 -13.77 26.56 -19.98
CA ILE A 187 -14.60 25.90 -20.98
C ILE A 187 -14.62 24.39 -20.65
N ILE A 188 -15.81 23.83 -20.52
CA ILE A 188 -16.01 22.39 -20.35
C ILE A 188 -16.38 21.85 -21.72
N THR A 189 -15.58 20.93 -22.27
CA THR A 189 -15.94 20.31 -23.54
C THR A 189 -17.20 19.45 -23.39
N PRO A 190 -18.07 19.35 -24.42
CA PRO A 190 -19.29 18.52 -24.34
C PRO A 190 -18.98 17.09 -23.89
N LEU A 191 -17.92 16.48 -24.46
CA LEU A 191 -17.48 15.14 -24.13
C LEU A 191 -17.01 14.99 -22.68
N ALA A 192 -16.34 16.01 -22.11
CA ALA A 192 -15.92 16.01 -20.72
C ALA A 192 -17.12 16.06 -19.78
N LYS A 193 -18.13 16.86 -20.13
CA LYS A 193 -19.36 17.00 -19.35
C LYS A 193 -20.14 15.69 -19.34
N GLU A 194 -20.42 15.13 -20.52
CA GLU A 194 -21.13 13.85 -20.67
C GLU A 194 -20.43 12.73 -19.88
N PHE A 195 -19.11 12.64 -20.02
CA PHE A 195 -18.33 11.61 -19.34
C PHE A 195 -18.27 11.82 -17.81
N ALA A 196 -18.20 13.06 -17.33
CA ALA A 196 -18.27 13.37 -15.90
C ALA A 196 -19.63 12.98 -15.30
N ASP A 197 -20.72 13.29 -16.01
CA ASP A 197 -22.09 12.93 -15.60
C ASP A 197 -22.27 11.40 -15.57
N GLU A 198 -21.81 10.69 -16.61
CA GLU A 198 -21.85 9.20 -16.68
C GLU A 198 -21.10 8.56 -15.48
N LYS A 199 -19.92 9.06 -15.17
CA LYS A 199 -19.05 8.53 -14.11
C LYS A 199 -19.28 9.17 -12.73
N LYS A 200 -20.28 10.04 -12.60
CA LYS A 200 -20.63 10.73 -11.34
C LYS A 200 -19.48 11.57 -10.75
N VAL A 201 -18.65 12.15 -11.62
CA VAL A 201 -17.54 13.02 -11.22
C VAL A 201 -18.08 14.44 -11.08
N ARG A 202 -17.87 15.06 -9.91
CA ARG A 202 -18.31 16.45 -9.66
C ARG A 202 -17.29 17.44 -10.23
N ILE A 203 -17.77 18.41 -11.03
CA ILE A 203 -16.97 19.52 -11.52
C ILE A 203 -17.23 20.74 -10.65
N ILE A 204 -16.20 21.28 -10.03
CA ILE A 204 -16.30 22.46 -9.14
C ILE A 204 -15.50 23.62 -9.77
N LYS A 205 -16.18 24.74 -10.01
CA LYS A 205 -15.57 26.00 -10.47
C LYS A 205 -15.06 26.79 -9.25
N ARG A 206 -13.81 27.23 -9.32
CA ARG A 206 -13.13 28.04 -8.28
C ARG A 206 -12.65 29.36 -8.83
#